data_d34873cbeb831c0600a08c2163c51ef4
#
_entry.id   d34873cbeb831c0600a08c2163c51ef4
#
_cell.length_a   1.000
_cell.length_b   1.000
_cell.length_c   1.000
_cell.angle_alpha   90.00
_cell.angle_beta   90.00
_cell.angle_gamma   90.00
#
_symmetry.space_group_name_H-M   'P 1'
#
loop_
_entity.id
_entity.type
_entity.pdbx_description
1 polymer ?
#
loop_
_entity_poly.entity_id
_entity_poly.type
_entity_poly.pdbx_seq_one_letter_code
_entity_poly.pdbx_strand_id
1 'polypeptide(L)'
;AASDVYKRQELEGAFNKIIAFAKLNKVDLTLSLAEEALKDVIYPNKPKEITPTLIINVVAEHFGVKPEDITSKKRNSEFVQPRQVVMYLCRELTDTSFTNIGKLLGKKDHTTIIHGVNKVSAEIQTNEELRNKIDIITKKINPS
;
A
#
# COMPACT_ATOMS: atom_id res chain seq x y z
N ALA A 1 -3.54 -12.47 31.95
CA ALA A 1 -4.20 -12.94 30.74
C ALA A 1 -3.24 -13.72 29.85
N ALA A 2 -3.75 -14.69 29.08
CA ALA A 2 -2.94 -15.53 28.20
C ALA A 2 -2.17 -14.71 27.15
N SER A 3 -2.73 -13.63 26.66
CA SER A 3 -2.10 -12.75 25.67
C SER A 3 -0.85 -12.05 26.21
N ASP A 4 -0.79 -11.71 27.49
CA ASP A 4 0.37 -11.07 28.11
C ASP A 4 1.55 -12.04 28.27
N VAL A 5 1.26 -13.32 28.56
CA VAL A 5 2.26 -14.38 28.65
C VAL A 5 2.89 -14.64 27.28
N TYR A 6 2.09 -14.69 26.20
CA TYR A 6 2.60 -14.88 24.85
C TYR A 6 3.47 -13.71 24.39
N LYS A 7 3.08 -12.48 24.69
CA LYS A 7 3.89 -11.29 24.37
C LYS A 7 5.24 -11.31 25.07
N ARG A 8 5.30 -11.76 26.32
CA ARG A 8 6.56 -11.91 27.06
C ARG A 8 7.48 -12.93 26.41
N GLN A 9 6.97 -14.10 26.05
CA GLN A 9 7.76 -15.15 25.41
C GLN A 9 8.30 -14.68 24.05
N GLU A 10 7.53 -13.97 23.26
CA GLU A 10 7.98 -13.42 21.98
C GLU A 10 9.08 -12.38 22.17
N LEU A 11 8.99 -11.51 23.18
CA LEU A 11 10.02 -10.53 23.50
C LEU A 11 11.33 -11.18 23.91
N GLU A 12 11.30 -12.21 24.74
CA GLU A 12 12.49 -12.96 25.16
C GLU A 12 13.14 -13.67 23.97
N GLY A 13 12.34 -14.30 23.11
CA GLY A 13 12.82 -14.93 21.87
C GLY A 13 13.48 -13.94 20.93
N ALA A 14 12.90 -12.74 20.77
CA ALA A 14 13.47 -11.69 19.95
C ALA A 14 14.80 -11.19 20.49
N PHE A 15 14.90 -11.00 21.81
CA PHE A 15 16.12 -10.57 22.46
C PHE A 15 17.26 -11.58 22.24
N ASN A 16 16.97 -12.86 22.38
CA ASN A 16 17.94 -13.93 22.14
C ASN A 16 18.42 -13.96 20.70
N LYS A 17 17.53 -13.73 19.73
CA LYS A 17 17.88 -13.63 18.30
C LYS A 17 18.80 -12.44 18.03
N ILE A 18 18.53 -11.28 18.60
CA ILE A 18 19.35 -10.08 18.44
C ILE A 18 20.76 -10.31 19.00
N ILE A 19 20.88 -10.90 20.17
CA ILE A 19 22.16 -11.22 20.79
C ILE A 19 22.94 -12.23 19.95
N ALA A 20 22.28 -13.28 19.47
CA ALA A 20 22.89 -14.28 18.62
C ALA A 20 23.37 -13.69 17.30
N PHE A 21 22.59 -12.82 16.68
CA PHE A 21 22.96 -12.13 15.46
C PHE A 21 24.19 -11.23 15.66
N ALA A 22 24.20 -10.45 16.73
CA ALA A 22 25.32 -9.57 17.06
C ALA A 22 26.62 -10.36 17.30
N LYS A 23 26.53 -11.50 17.99
CA LYS A 23 27.68 -12.37 18.26
C LYS A 23 28.21 -13.03 16.98
N LEU A 24 27.33 -13.51 16.10
CA LEU A 24 27.71 -14.18 14.86
C LEU A 24 28.36 -13.22 13.86
N ASN A 25 27.86 -11.99 13.78
CA ASN A 25 28.31 -11.01 12.79
C ASN A 25 29.30 -9.99 13.32
N LYS A 26 29.65 -10.06 14.59
CA LYS A 26 30.52 -9.10 15.28
C LYS A 26 30.06 -7.65 15.11
N VAL A 27 28.75 -7.45 15.09
CA VAL A 27 28.11 -6.16 14.91
C VAL A 27 27.75 -5.59 16.27
N ASP A 28 28.07 -4.32 16.51
CA ASP A 28 27.64 -3.63 17.70
C ASP A 28 26.11 -3.50 17.71
N LEU A 29 25.50 -3.83 18.86
CA LEU A 29 24.06 -3.74 19.01
C LEU A 29 23.68 -2.27 19.16
N THR A 30 23.16 -1.68 18.09
CA THR A 30 22.67 -0.30 18.10
C THR A 30 21.19 -0.28 18.47
N LEU A 31 20.74 0.85 19.02
CA LEU A 31 19.32 1.04 19.35
C LEU A 31 18.44 0.90 18.09
N SER A 32 18.91 1.42 16.96
CA SER A 32 18.21 1.30 15.67
C SER A 32 18.02 -0.14 15.24
N LEU A 33 19.05 -0.99 15.37
CA LEU A 33 18.99 -2.39 15.01
C LEU A 33 18.01 -3.15 15.92
N ALA A 34 18.03 -2.85 17.22
CA ALA A 34 17.10 -3.45 18.18
C ALA A 34 15.65 -3.03 17.90
N GLU A 35 15.40 -1.78 17.59
CA GLU A 35 14.07 -1.26 17.25
C GLU A 35 13.53 -1.93 15.98
N GLU A 36 14.33 -2.07 14.95
CA GLU A 36 13.94 -2.68 13.69
C GLU A 36 13.61 -4.16 13.88
N ALA A 37 14.42 -4.90 14.58
CA ALA A 37 14.19 -6.31 14.88
C ALA A 37 12.94 -6.51 15.77
N LEU A 38 12.73 -5.65 16.76
CA LEU A 38 11.57 -5.71 17.64
C LEU A 38 10.26 -5.37 16.93
N LYS A 39 10.27 -4.49 15.94
CA LYS A 39 9.10 -4.19 15.12
C LYS A 39 8.55 -5.44 14.44
N ASP A 40 9.42 -6.25 13.84
CA ASP A 40 9.03 -7.45 13.12
C ASP A 40 8.46 -8.53 14.06
N VAL A 41 8.91 -8.57 15.31
CA VAL A 41 8.46 -9.56 16.28
C VAL A 41 7.22 -9.10 17.06
N ILE A 42 7.17 -7.82 17.45
CA ILE A 42 6.05 -7.29 18.25
C ILE A 42 4.79 -7.13 17.41
N TYR A 43 4.94 -6.83 16.12
CA TYR A 43 3.82 -6.60 15.21
C TYR A 43 3.88 -7.50 13.97
N PRO A 44 3.98 -8.85 14.15
CA PRO A 44 4.09 -9.74 12.98
C PRO A 44 2.89 -9.71 12.05
N ASN A 45 1.73 -9.32 12.57
CA ASN A 45 0.47 -9.25 11.84
C ASN A 45 -0.02 -7.81 11.65
N LYS A 46 0.84 -6.82 11.88
CA LYS A 46 0.47 -5.44 11.62
C LYS A 46 0.16 -5.28 10.13
N PRO A 47 -1.09 -4.92 9.75
CA PRO A 47 -1.39 -4.69 8.34
C PRO A 47 -0.48 -3.58 7.83
N LYS A 48 0.07 -3.78 6.62
CA LYS A 48 0.82 -2.72 5.97
C LYS A 48 -0.10 -1.53 5.81
N GLU A 49 0.39 -0.36 6.20
CA GLU A 49 -0.35 0.86 5.98
C GLU A 49 -0.58 1.06 4.49
N ILE A 50 -1.85 1.15 4.09
CA ILE A 50 -2.20 1.38 2.70
C ILE A 50 -2.10 2.87 2.44
N THR A 51 -1.17 3.26 1.56
CA THR A 51 -0.94 4.65 1.18
C THR A 51 -1.26 4.86 -0.29
N PRO A 52 -1.58 6.09 -0.73
CA PRO A 52 -1.75 6.37 -2.14
C PRO A 52 -0.54 6.01 -3.00
N THR A 53 0.68 6.18 -2.48
CA THR A 53 1.91 5.80 -3.18
C THR A 53 1.96 4.30 -3.44
N LEU A 54 1.62 3.48 -2.46
CA LEU A 54 1.54 2.03 -2.62
C LEU A 54 0.52 1.65 -3.69
N ILE A 55 -0.64 2.27 -3.69
CA ILE A 55 -1.70 2.04 -4.69
C ILE A 55 -1.20 2.37 -6.08
N ILE A 56 -0.55 3.52 -6.26
CA ILE A 56 0.01 3.95 -7.54
C ILE A 56 1.02 2.91 -8.06
N ASN A 57 1.92 2.45 -7.20
CA ASN A 57 2.96 1.49 -7.58
C ASN A 57 2.36 0.15 -8.01
N VAL A 58 1.39 -0.37 -7.27
CA VAL A 58 0.75 -1.66 -7.59
C VAL A 58 -0.07 -1.56 -8.87
N VAL A 59 -0.82 -0.48 -9.05
CA VAL A 59 -1.61 -0.25 -10.27
C VAL A 59 -0.69 -0.11 -11.48
N ALA A 60 0.39 0.66 -11.36
CA ALA A 60 1.37 0.84 -12.43
C ALA A 60 1.97 -0.50 -12.87
N GLU A 61 2.36 -1.33 -11.92
CA GLU A 61 2.90 -2.65 -12.20
C GLU A 61 1.87 -3.54 -12.93
N HIS A 62 0.62 -3.54 -12.46
CA HIS A 62 -0.43 -4.37 -13.06
C HIS A 62 -0.74 -3.96 -14.51
N PHE A 63 -0.77 -2.67 -14.80
CA PHE A 63 -1.06 -2.15 -16.14
C PHE A 63 0.19 -2.03 -17.03
N GLY A 64 1.37 -2.32 -16.50
CA GLY A 64 2.62 -2.24 -17.27
C GLY A 64 3.04 -0.83 -17.64
N VAL A 65 2.67 0.15 -16.83
CA VAL A 65 3.06 1.55 -17.00
C VAL A 65 3.95 1.99 -15.84
N LYS A 66 4.64 3.12 -16.00
CA LYS A 66 5.50 3.65 -14.94
C LYS A 66 4.68 4.45 -13.93
N PRO A 67 5.00 4.38 -12.63
CA PRO A 67 4.34 5.23 -11.63
C PRO A 67 4.42 6.71 -11.97
N GLU A 68 5.54 7.18 -12.54
CA GLU A 68 5.72 8.56 -12.95
C GLU A 68 4.72 8.96 -14.04
N ASP A 69 4.36 8.05 -14.92
CA ASP A 69 3.39 8.31 -15.99
C ASP A 69 1.97 8.49 -15.43
N ILE A 70 1.63 7.74 -14.39
CA ILE A 70 0.34 7.89 -13.71
C ILE A 70 0.24 9.26 -13.02
N THR A 71 1.31 9.71 -12.38
CA THR A 71 1.35 10.98 -11.65
C THR A 71 1.66 12.18 -12.53
N SER A 72 1.99 11.95 -13.81
CA SER A 72 2.31 13.02 -14.77
C SER A 72 1.05 13.67 -15.34
N LYS A 73 1.27 14.75 -16.09
CA LYS A 73 0.21 15.43 -16.85
C LYS A 73 -0.02 14.83 -18.23
N LYS A 74 0.64 13.74 -18.58
CA LYS A 74 0.48 13.09 -19.89
C LYS A 74 -0.95 12.64 -20.11
N ARG A 75 -1.48 12.88 -21.30
CA ARG A 75 -2.86 12.58 -21.67
C ARG A 75 -2.99 11.36 -22.59
N ASN A 76 -2.00 10.48 -22.59
CA ASN A 76 -2.03 9.27 -23.39
C ASN A 76 -3.20 8.38 -22.96
N SER A 77 -3.90 7.80 -23.93
CA SER A 77 -5.07 6.95 -23.65
C SER A 77 -4.74 5.75 -22.77
N GLU A 78 -3.53 5.23 -22.85
CA GLU A 78 -3.05 4.10 -22.04
C GLU A 78 -2.95 4.39 -20.53
N PHE A 79 -2.93 5.69 -20.15
CA PHE A 79 -2.86 6.11 -18.75
C PHE A 79 -4.22 6.44 -18.14
N VAL A 80 -5.27 6.48 -18.95
CA VAL A 80 -6.62 6.88 -18.49
C VAL A 80 -7.18 5.87 -17.50
N GLN A 81 -7.25 4.60 -17.89
CA GLN A 81 -7.77 3.54 -17.02
C GLN A 81 -6.94 3.34 -15.75
N PRO A 82 -5.60 3.25 -15.82
CA PRO A 82 -4.79 3.16 -14.61
C PRO A 82 -5.02 4.32 -13.63
N ARG A 83 -5.11 5.54 -14.11
CA ARG A 83 -5.39 6.72 -13.26
C ARG A 83 -6.75 6.63 -12.59
N GLN A 84 -7.77 6.22 -13.32
CA GLN A 84 -9.12 6.07 -12.78
C GLN A 84 -9.18 4.98 -11.72
N VAL A 85 -8.47 3.87 -11.93
CA VAL A 85 -8.35 2.80 -10.92
C VAL A 85 -7.65 3.30 -9.66
N VAL A 86 -6.58 4.11 -9.82
CA VAL A 86 -5.91 4.75 -8.68
C VAL A 86 -6.86 5.67 -7.92
N MET A 87 -7.63 6.50 -8.63
CA MET A 87 -8.62 7.39 -8.02
C MET A 87 -9.63 6.61 -7.18
N TYR A 88 -10.19 5.56 -7.74
CA TYR A 88 -11.16 4.69 -7.08
C TYR A 88 -10.56 4.01 -5.84
N LEU A 89 -9.39 3.38 -5.98
CA LEU A 89 -8.76 2.65 -4.88
C LEU A 89 -8.26 3.57 -3.77
N CYS A 90 -7.74 4.74 -4.10
CA CYS A 90 -7.36 5.72 -3.08
C CYS A 90 -8.57 6.15 -2.25
N ARG A 91 -9.72 6.26 -2.88
CA ARG A 91 -10.95 6.64 -2.20
C ARG A 91 -11.51 5.51 -1.35
N GLU A 92 -11.45 4.26 -1.86
CA GLU A 92 -11.99 3.09 -1.17
C GLU A 92 -11.10 2.56 -0.05
N LEU A 93 -9.78 2.60 -0.25
CA LEU A 93 -8.82 1.97 0.66
C LEU A 93 -8.12 2.95 1.60
N THR A 94 -8.25 4.26 1.36
CA THR A 94 -7.66 5.30 2.21
C THR A 94 -8.68 6.40 2.48
N ASP A 95 -8.36 7.27 3.44
CA ASP A 95 -9.18 8.44 3.77
C ASP A 95 -8.73 9.70 3.00
N THR A 96 -8.03 9.51 1.89
CA THR A 96 -7.51 10.63 1.09
C THR A 96 -8.65 11.41 0.45
N SER A 97 -8.63 12.72 0.59
CA SER A 97 -9.64 13.60 -0.01
C SER A 97 -9.49 13.65 -1.53
N PHE A 98 -10.56 13.99 -2.23
CA PHE A 98 -10.52 14.15 -3.69
C PHE A 98 -9.50 15.20 -4.12
N THR A 99 -9.36 16.28 -3.37
CA THR A 99 -8.37 17.32 -3.63
C THR A 99 -6.94 16.78 -3.53
N ASN A 100 -6.65 15.98 -2.51
CA ASN A 100 -5.33 15.38 -2.33
C ASN A 100 -5.02 14.34 -3.41
N ILE A 101 -6.00 13.53 -3.79
CA ILE A 101 -5.84 12.59 -4.91
C ILE A 101 -5.52 13.35 -6.20
N GLY A 102 -6.20 14.46 -6.45
CA GLY A 102 -5.93 15.32 -7.59
C GLY A 102 -4.52 15.87 -7.62
N LYS A 103 -3.99 16.28 -6.47
CA LYS A 103 -2.60 16.74 -6.34
C LYS A 103 -1.59 15.63 -6.67
N LEU A 104 -1.88 14.41 -6.25
CA LEU A 104 -1.02 13.26 -6.52
C LEU A 104 -1.00 12.84 -7.98
N LEU A 105 -2.09 13.07 -8.71
CA LEU A 105 -2.25 12.63 -10.10
C LEU A 105 -2.01 13.76 -11.12
N GLY A 106 -1.00 14.58 -10.89
CA GLY A 106 -0.62 15.63 -11.83
C GLY A 106 -1.41 16.92 -11.68
N LYS A 107 -1.82 17.25 -10.45
CA LYS A 107 -2.58 18.46 -10.10
C LYS A 107 -3.92 18.55 -10.82
N LYS A 108 -4.64 17.42 -10.87
CA LYS A 108 -5.98 17.39 -11.45
C LYS A 108 -7.00 18.02 -10.49
N ASP A 109 -8.05 18.59 -11.08
CA ASP A 109 -9.17 19.16 -10.32
C ASP A 109 -9.92 18.05 -9.57
N HIS A 110 -10.45 18.39 -8.38
CA HIS A 110 -11.26 17.44 -7.58
C HIS A 110 -12.49 16.92 -8.33
N THR A 111 -13.09 17.74 -9.21
CA THR A 111 -14.23 17.33 -10.05
C THR A 111 -13.83 16.20 -10.99
N THR A 112 -12.63 16.25 -11.58
CA THR A 112 -12.09 15.18 -12.43
C THR A 112 -11.93 13.89 -11.63
N ILE A 113 -11.48 13.96 -10.39
CA ILE A 113 -11.30 12.80 -9.51
C ILE A 113 -12.64 12.18 -9.18
N ILE A 114 -13.63 12.98 -8.77
CA ILE A 114 -14.98 12.51 -8.48
C ILE A 114 -15.58 11.80 -9.70
N HIS A 115 -15.42 12.38 -10.87
CA HIS A 115 -15.90 11.77 -12.12
C HIS A 115 -15.24 10.43 -12.40
N GLY A 116 -13.92 10.33 -12.23
CA GLY A 116 -13.16 9.09 -12.41
C GLY A 116 -13.58 7.99 -11.42
N VAL A 117 -13.76 8.35 -10.16
CA VAL A 117 -14.23 7.43 -9.12
C VAL A 117 -15.62 6.89 -9.45
N ASN A 118 -16.53 7.78 -9.82
CA ASN A 118 -17.91 7.41 -10.17
C ASN A 118 -17.96 6.53 -11.42
N LYS A 119 -17.12 6.82 -12.42
CA LYS A 119 -17.03 6.03 -13.64
C LYS A 119 -16.59 4.59 -13.35
N VAL A 120 -15.54 4.40 -12.55
CA VAL A 120 -15.05 3.06 -12.17
C VAL A 120 -16.11 2.34 -11.34
N SER A 121 -16.71 3.04 -10.38
CA SER A 121 -17.77 2.48 -9.52
C SER A 121 -18.96 1.97 -10.34
N ALA A 122 -19.34 2.68 -11.39
CA ALA A 122 -20.40 2.25 -12.31
C ALA A 122 -19.96 1.10 -13.21
N GLU A 123 -18.74 1.15 -13.77
CA GLU A 123 -18.23 0.13 -14.68
C GLU A 123 -18.07 -1.24 -14.01
N ILE A 124 -17.65 -1.30 -12.75
CA ILE A 124 -17.48 -2.58 -12.05
C ILE A 124 -18.80 -3.33 -11.84
N GLN A 125 -19.93 -2.65 -11.96
CA GLN A 125 -21.25 -3.28 -11.86
C GLN A 125 -21.57 -4.14 -13.10
N THR A 126 -21.07 -3.77 -14.26
CA THR A 126 -21.38 -4.38 -15.54
C THR A 126 -20.15 -4.99 -16.24
N ASN A 127 -18.94 -4.57 -15.89
CA ASN A 127 -17.70 -5.01 -16.52
C ASN A 127 -16.96 -6.00 -15.59
N GLU A 128 -17.14 -7.28 -15.82
CA GLU A 128 -16.51 -8.33 -15.02
C GLU A 128 -14.98 -8.33 -15.14
N GLU A 129 -14.44 -8.02 -16.31
CA GLU A 129 -13.00 -7.95 -16.54
C GLU A 129 -12.36 -6.86 -15.67
N LEU A 130 -12.96 -5.67 -15.64
CA LEU A 130 -12.47 -4.58 -14.80
C LEU A 130 -12.61 -4.93 -13.31
N ARG A 131 -13.71 -5.54 -12.91
CA ARG A 131 -13.92 -6.00 -11.53
C ARG A 131 -12.84 -6.97 -11.10
N ASN A 132 -12.50 -7.93 -11.96
CA ASN A 132 -11.45 -8.90 -11.68
C ASN A 132 -10.07 -8.26 -11.56
N LYS A 133 -9.75 -7.30 -12.43
CA LYS A 133 -8.50 -6.54 -12.35
C LYS A 133 -8.37 -5.80 -11.03
N ILE A 134 -9.42 -5.10 -10.62
CA ILE A 134 -9.46 -4.35 -9.36
C ILE A 134 -9.33 -5.30 -8.17
N ASP A 135 -9.99 -6.44 -8.20
CA ASP A 135 -9.89 -7.46 -7.15
C ASP A 135 -8.46 -7.99 -7.00
N ILE A 136 -7.80 -8.30 -8.11
CA ILE A 136 -6.39 -8.74 -8.12
C ILE A 136 -5.48 -7.66 -7.56
N ILE A 137 -5.67 -6.41 -7.97
CA ILE A 137 -4.88 -5.28 -7.49
C ILE A 137 -5.10 -5.07 -5.99
N THR A 138 -6.34 -5.11 -5.53
CA THR A 138 -6.69 -4.97 -4.12
C THR A 138 -6.02 -6.04 -3.26
N LYS A 139 -6.00 -7.29 -3.73
CA LYS A 139 -5.33 -8.39 -3.03
C LYS A 139 -3.81 -8.23 -2.98
N LYS A 140 -3.22 -7.62 -4.00
CA LYS A 140 -1.78 -7.30 -3.98
C LYS A 140 -1.45 -6.17 -3.01
N ILE A 141 -2.35 -5.20 -2.87
CA ILE A 141 -2.18 -4.08 -1.93
C ILE A 141 -2.38 -4.56 -0.49
N ASN A 142 -3.40 -5.36 -0.28
CA ASN A 142 -3.76 -5.90 1.03
C ASN A 142 -4.00 -7.41 0.92
N PRO A 143 -2.96 -8.23 1.12
CA PRO A 143 -3.04 -9.69 0.96
C PRO A 143 -3.78 -10.42 2.08
N SER A 144 -4.27 -9.74 3.08
CA SER A 144 -5.03 -10.35 4.18
C SER A 144 -6.39 -10.91 3.76
#